data_38f3ad81d047d06c762ec7b4f8f4b89c
#
_entry.id   38f3ad81d047d06c762ec7b4f8f4b89c
#
_cell.length_a   1.000
_cell.length_b   1.000
_cell.length_c   1.000
_cell.angle_alpha   90.00
_cell.angle_beta   90.00
_cell.angle_gamma   90.00
#
_symmetry.space_group_name_H-M   'P 1'
#
loop_
_entity.id
_entity.type
_entity.pdbx_description
1 polymer ?
#
loop_
_entity_poly.entity_id
_entity_poly.type
_entity_poly.pdbx_seq_one_letter_code
_entity_poly.pdbx_strand_id
1 'polypeptide(L)'
;MQCDIYYATESQDQYGKIDKSWGIDSTSPCSFYTIGDKSNDDNFSFEDKKFYKLETMLYGRFQKDPRKGSDGSLHPLSHVLVTNIRGSNCNDETFFIETNGNYEGKPTIFEIKTCQPFVGPFGTVEYYKIQLERSDTQELNDLVAC
;
A
#
# COMPACT_ATOMS: atom_id res chain seq x y z
N MET A 1 7.10 -6.35 10.01
CA MET A 1 6.87 -6.12 8.58
C MET A 1 7.35 -4.75 8.17
N GLN A 2 7.79 -4.66 6.95
CA GLN A 2 8.18 -3.40 6.33
C GLN A 2 7.57 -3.30 4.94
N CYS A 3 7.43 -2.10 4.46
CA CYS A 3 6.97 -1.86 3.10
C CYS A 3 7.64 -0.62 2.55
N ASP A 4 7.61 -0.48 1.25
CA ASP A 4 8.17 0.68 0.56
C ASP A 4 7.05 1.63 0.19
N ILE A 5 7.28 2.92 0.41
CA ILE A 5 6.32 3.96 0.12
C ILE A 5 6.83 4.80 -1.04
N TYR A 6 5.96 4.98 -2.04
CA TYR A 6 6.27 5.76 -3.23
C TYR A 6 5.35 6.97 -3.29
N TYR A 7 5.91 8.10 -3.69
CA TYR A 7 5.12 9.31 -3.88
C TYR A 7 5.15 9.74 -5.35
N ALA A 8 4.05 10.31 -5.79
CA ALA A 8 3.94 10.85 -7.12
C ALA A 8 4.44 12.28 -7.18
N THR A 9 5.13 12.58 -8.25
CA THR A 9 5.45 13.95 -8.62
C THR A 9 4.72 14.27 -9.90
N GLU A 10 3.97 15.34 -9.92
CA GLU A 10 3.27 15.76 -11.12
C GLU A 10 4.06 16.81 -11.85
N SER A 11 4.13 16.68 -13.16
CA SER A 11 4.71 17.70 -14.02
C SER A 11 3.74 17.99 -15.14
N GLN A 12 3.76 19.24 -15.64
CA GLN A 12 2.90 19.65 -16.72
C GLN A 12 3.77 20.04 -17.90
N ASP A 13 3.47 19.50 -19.06
CA ASP A 13 4.24 19.85 -20.25
C ASP A 13 3.71 21.17 -20.85
N GLN A 14 4.34 21.61 -21.91
CA GLN A 14 3.97 22.88 -22.57
C GLN A 14 2.57 22.86 -23.18
N TYR A 15 1.98 21.69 -23.34
CA TYR A 15 0.64 21.54 -23.88
C TYR A 15 -0.41 21.33 -22.80
N GLY A 16 -0.05 21.42 -21.56
CA GLY A 16 -0.97 21.26 -20.47
C GLY A 16 -1.20 19.82 -20.01
N LYS A 17 -0.52 18.86 -20.58
CA LYS A 17 -0.65 17.47 -20.16
C LYS A 17 0.05 17.28 -18.83
N ILE A 18 -0.64 16.63 -17.91
CA ILE A 18 -0.08 16.34 -16.58
C ILE A 18 0.44 14.90 -16.57
N ASP A 19 1.72 14.76 -16.26
CA ASP A 19 2.33 13.45 -16.12
C ASP A 19 2.68 13.23 -14.66
N LYS A 20 2.42 12.02 -14.17
CA LYS A 20 2.84 11.59 -12.85
C LYS A 20 4.05 10.69 -12.99
N SER A 21 5.06 10.94 -12.18
CA SER A 21 6.16 10.02 -12.03
C SER A 21 6.23 9.59 -10.57
N TRP A 22 6.56 8.34 -10.34
CA TRP A 22 6.59 7.76 -9.01
C TRP A 22 8.02 7.45 -8.61
N GLY A 23 8.37 7.87 -7.42
CA GLY A 23 9.68 7.59 -6.86
C GLY A 23 9.57 7.06 -5.45
N ILE A 24 10.49 6.21 -5.07
CA ILE A 24 10.53 5.69 -3.72
C ILE A 24 10.94 6.80 -2.76
N ASP A 25 10.24 6.92 -1.65
CA ASP A 25 10.61 7.85 -0.60
C ASP A 25 11.31 7.14 0.55
N SER A 26 10.68 6.11 1.06
CA SER A 26 11.19 5.48 2.26
C SER A 26 10.66 4.06 2.44
N THR A 27 11.31 3.35 3.32
CA THR A 27 10.84 2.07 3.83
C THR A 27 10.24 2.34 5.21
N SER A 28 9.07 1.85 5.45
CA SER A 28 8.35 2.11 6.70
C SER A 28 7.94 0.83 7.40
N PRO A 29 8.01 0.78 8.72
CA PRO A 29 7.41 -0.32 9.45
C PRO A 29 5.90 -0.33 9.27
N CYS A 30 5.34 -1.51 9.12
CA CYS A 30 3.91 -1.67 8.93
C CYS A 30 3.44 -3.01 9.48
N SER A 31 2.16 -3.18 9.55
CA SER A 31 1.56 -4.45 9.93
C SER A 31 0.25 -4.59 9.20
N PHE A 32 0.17 -5.52 8.27
CA PHE A 32 -1.02 -5.72 7.46
C PHE A 32 -1.51 -7.15 7.53
N TYR A 33 -2.79 -7.33 7.38
CA TYR A 33 -3.43 -8.63 7.37
C TYR A 33 -4.65 -8.59 6.45
N THR A 34 -5.06 -9.77 6.00
CA THR A 34 -6.27 -9.89 5.21
C THR A 34 -7.42 -10.25 6.14
N ILE A 35 -8.60 -9.72 5.85
CA ILE A 35 -9.74 -9.99 6.70
C ILE A 35 -10.40 -11.30 6.37
N GLY A 36 -10.21 -11.79 5.21
CA GLY A 36 -10.94 -12.94 4.72
C GLY A 36 -10.81 -14.22 5.49
N ASP A 37 -9.71 -14.42 6.12
CA ASP A 37 -9.38 -15.71 6.63
C ASP A 37 -10.30 -16.27 7.63
N LYS A 38 -10.76 -15.50 8.56
CA LYS A 38 -11.54 -16.08 9.59
C LYS A 38 -12.97 -16.03 9.31
N SER A 39 -13.36 -15.14 8.48
CA SER A 39 -14.76 -15.08 8.28
C SER A 39 -15.21 -16.10 7.33
N ASN A 40 -14.33 -16.69 6.65
CA ASN A 40 -14.69 -17.59 5.73
C ASN A 40 -15.06 -18.83 6.29
N ASP A 41 -15.02 -18.93 7.43
CA ASP A 41 -15.49 -20.06 7.99
C ASP A 41 -16.74 -20.30 7.37
N ASP A 42 -17.13 -21.12 7.29
CA ASP A 42 -18.31 -21.72 7.13
C ASP A 42 -19.12 -21.33 6.00
N ASN A 43 -19.27 -20.19 5.79
CA ASN A 43 -20.38 -19.86 5.13
C ASN A 43 -20.29 -19.42 3.82
N PHE A 44 -19.23 -19.43 3.34
CA PHE A 44 -19.15 -18.76 2.28
C PHE A 44 -18.74 -19.26 1.13
N SER A 45 -18.83 -20.47 1.03
CA SER A 45 -18.44 -21.17 -0.09
C SER A 45 -18.97 -20.69 -1.38
N PHE A 46 -20.14 -20.20 -1.40
CA PHE A 46 -20.63 -19.81 -2.65
C PHE A 46 -20.39 -18.39 -2.90
N GLU A 47 -19.65 -17.77 -2.09
CA GLU A 47 -19.43 -16.38 -2.20
C GLU A 47 -18.11 -16.08 -2.83
N ASP A 48 -17.81 -16.70 -3.90
CA ASP A 48 -16.55 -16.51 -4.59
C ASP A 48 -16.24 -15.06 -4.91
N LYS A 49 -17.26 -14.29 -5.22
CA LYS A 49 -17.05 -12.89 -5.53
C LYS A 49 -16.57 -12.09 -4.36
N LYS A 50 -17.09 -12.38 -3.19
CA LYS A 50 -16.65 -11.69 -2.01
C LYS A 50 -15.24 -12.10 -1.66
N PHE A 51 -14.94 -13.35 -1.89
CA PHE A 51 -13.62 -13.85 -1.62
C PHE A 51 -12.57 -13.13 -2.45
N TYR A 52 -12.82 -12.90 -3.72
CA TYR A 52 -11.88 -12.15 -4.54
C TYR A 52 -11.67 -10.75 -4.04
N LYS A 53 -12.69 -10.08 -3.61
CA LYS A 53 -12.54 -8.75 -3.07
C LYS A 53 -11.69 -8.73 -1.82
N LEU A 54 -11.88 -9.71 -0.97
CA LEU A 54 -11.10 -9.78 0.25
C LEU A 54 -9.63 -10.02 -0.02
N GLU A 55 -9.32 -10.77 -1.05
CA GLU A 55 -7.94 -11.02 -1.41
C GLU A 55 -7.21 -9.79 -1.89
N THR A 56 -7.92 -8.80 -2.39
CA THR A 56 -7.28 -7.59 -2.91
C THR A 56 -7.21 -6.47 -1.90
N MET A 57 -7.79 -6.65 -0.73
CA MET A 57 -7.83 -5.61 0.29
C MET A 57 -7.06 -6.02 1.53
N LEU A 58 -6.26 -5.10 2.04
CA LEU A 58 -5.49 -5.33 3.24
C LEU A 58 -5.85 -4.28 4.28
N TYR A 59 -5.84 -4.69 5.53
CA TYR A 59 -6.09 -3.80 6.65
C TYR A 59 -4.89 -3.84 7.58
N GLY A 60 -4.51 -2.72 8.11
CA GLY A 60 -3.36 -2.71 8.98
C GLY A 60 -3.03 -1.35 9.55
N ARG A 61 -1.76 -1.16 9.86
CA ARG A 61 -1.29 0.02 10.57
C ARG A 61 0.08 0.43 10.10
N PHE A 62 0.29 1.76 10.14
CA PHE A 62 1.62 2.33 10.05
C PHE A 62 1.91 3.06 11.34
N GLN A 63 3.15 3.07 11.76
CA GLN A 63 3.54 3.86 12.92
C GLN A 63 3.60 5.34 12.61
N LYS A 64 3.88 5.70 11.35
CA LYS A 64 3.97 7.08 10.92
C LYS A 64 2.90 7.32 9.87
N ASP A 65 2.52 8.58 9.70
CA ASP A 65 1.58 8.94 8.65
C ASP A 65 2.20 8.66 7.28
N PRO A 66 1.65 7.75 6.50
CA PRO A 66 2.23 7.41 5.21
C PRO A 66 2.14 8.54 4.18
N ARG A 67 1.31 9.56 4.43
CA ARG A 67 1.21 10.70 3.54
C ARG A 67 2.35 11.69 3.75
N LYS A 68 3.07 11.57 4.86
CA LYS A 68 4.13 12.51 5.17
C LYS A 68 5.45 11.98 4.68
N GLY A 69 6.07 12.71 3.76
CA GLY A 69 7.35 12.32 3.20
C GLY A 69 8.50 12.48 4.17
N SER A 70 9.64 11.93 3.83
CA SER A 70 10.84 12.01 4.65
C SER A 70 11.35 13.44 4.77
N ASP A 71 11.00 14.30 3.81
CA ASP A 71 11.36 15.71 3.83
C ASP A 71 10.32 16.57 4.57
N GLY A 72 9.30 15.96 5.14
CA GLY A 72 8.25 16.67 5.85
C GLY A 72 7.07 17.13 5.00
N SER A 73 7.12 16.93 3.69
CA SER A 73 6.00 17.31 2.83
C SER A 73 4.82 16.39 3.01
N LEU A 74 3.62 16.91 2.80
CA LEU A 74 2.39 16.13 2.93
C LEU A 74 1.80 15.87 1.54
N HIS A 75 1.53 14.62 1.26
CA HIS A 75 0.98 14.19 -0.03
C HIS A 75 -0.47 13.75 0.10
N PRO A 76 -1.31 14.00 -0.90
CA PRO A 76 -2.68 13.43 -0.88
C PRO A 76 -2.63 11.91 -1.04
N LEU A 77 -3.65 11.23 -0.58
CA LEU A 77 -3.69 9.77 -0.66
C LEU A 77 -3.56 9.25 -2.09
N SER A 78 -4.08 9.98 -3.06
CA SER A 78 -3.97 9.58 -4.47
C SER A 78 -2.54 9.61 -5.01
N HIS A 79 -1.62 10.24 -4.27
CA HIS A 79 -0.22 10.33 -4.68
C HIS A 79 0.67 9.43 -3.83
N VAL A 80 0.12 8.46 -3.16
CA VAL A 80 0.87 7.54 -2.31
C VAL A 80 0.59 6.10 -2.73
N LEU A 81 1.63 5.35 -2.98
CA LEU A 81 1.52 3.91 -3.25
C LEU A 81 2.39 3.14 -2.27
N VAL A 82 1.94 1.97 -1.91
CA VAL A 82 2.64 1.08 -1.00
C VAL A 82 2.91 -0.23 -1.73
N THR A 83 4.11 -0.71 -1.66
CA THR A 83 4.46 -1.98 -2.30
C THR A 83 5.53 -2.71 -1.50
N ASN A 84 5.81 -3.91 -1.94
CA ASN A 84 6.90 -4.72 -1.38
C ASN A 84 6.74 -4.93 0.12
N ILE A 85 5.57 -5.37 0.53
CA ILE A 85 5.29 -5.69 1.94
C ILE A 85 6.00 -7.00 2.25
N ARG A 86 6.93 -6.95 3.18
CA ARG A 86 7.81 -8.07 3.48
C ARG A 86 8.11 -8.16 4.96
N GLY A 87 8.91 -9.13 5.34
CA GLY A 87 9.41 -9.23 6.70
C GLY A 87 10.33 -8.07 7.06
N SER A 88 11.09 -8.22 8.10
CA SER A 88 11.85 -7.08 8.64
C SER A 88 13.14 -6.77 7.89
N ASN A 89 13.62 -7.69 7.07
CA ASN A 89 14.86 -7.49 6.33
C ASN A 89 14.61 -7.25 4.85
N CYS A 90 15.53 -6.52 4.23
CA CYS A 90 15.43 -6.29 2.80
C CYS A 90 15.47 -7.54 1.96
N ASN A 91 16.09 -8.57 2.44
CA ASN A 91 16.21 -9.83 1.69
C ASN A 91 15.03 -10.77 1.92
N ASP A 92 14.08 -10.39 2.77
CA ASP A 92 12.92 -11.21 3.00
C ASP A 92 12.00 -11.19 1.78
N GLU A 93 11.33 -12.29 1.56
CA GLU A 93 10.40 -12.36 0.44
C GLU A 93 9.20 -11.44 0.64
N THR A 94 8.77 -10.86 -0.45
CA THR A 94 7.55 -10.08 -0.48
C THR A 94 6.35 -11.00 -0.30
N PHE A 95 5.45 -10.63 0.59
CA PHE A 95 4.29 -11.46 0.89
C PHE A 95 3.21 -11.43 -0.19
N PHE A 96 3.11 -10.34 -0.91
CA PHE A 96 2.07 -10.17 -1.91
C PHE A 96 2.71 -9.91 -3.27
N ILE A 97 2.57 -10.85 -4.19
CA ILE A 97 3.14 -10.75 -5.52
C ILE A 97 2.05 -10.96 -6.56
N GLU A 98 2.23 -10.37 -7.72
CA GLU A 98 1.31 -10.53 -8.82
C GLU A 98 1.43 -11.93 -9.42
N THR A 99 0.30 -12.56 -9.67
CA THR A 99 0.28 -13.93 -10.15
C THR A 99 -0.08 -14.05 -11.62
N ASN A 100 -0.51 -12.95 -12.24
CA ASN A 100 -0.95 -12.98 -13.62
C ASN A 100 -0.46 -11.77 -14.40
N GLY A 101 -0.37 -11.90 -15.70
CA GLY A 101 -0.12 -10.79 -16.61
C GLY A 101 1.34 -10.42 -16.74
N ASN A 102 1.56 -9.20 -17.18
CA ASN A 102 2.91 -8.73 -17.51
C ASN A 102 3.80 -8.51 -16.29
N TYR A 103 3.17 -8.44 -15.12
CA TYR A 103 3.91 -8.14 -13.89
C TYR A 103 3.99 -9.35 -12.96
N GLU A 104 3.74 -10.53 -13.48
CA GLU A 104 3.79 -11.76 -12.70
C GLU A 104 5.13 -11.91 -12.00
N GLY A 105 5.10 -12.23 -10.74
CA GLY A 105 6.30 -12.36 -9.90
C GLY A 105 6.80 -11.06 -9.29
N LYS A 106 6.23 -9.93 -9.64
CA LYS A 106 6.62 -8.65 -9.07
C LYS A 106 5.73 -8.29 -7.88
N PRO A 107 6.23 -7.50 -6.93
CA PRO A 107 5.42 -7.10 -5.80
C PRO A 107 4.15 -6.37 -6.20
N THR A 108 3.06 -6.69 -5.55
CA THR A 108 1.78 -6.02 -5.80
C THR A 108 1.83 -4.60 -5.27
N ILE A 109 1.31 -3.66 -6.05
CA ILE A 109 1.24 -2.26 -5.69
C ILE A 109 -0.14 -1.96 -5.14
N PHE A 110 -0.18 -1.30 -3.99
CA PHE A 110 -1.44 -0.98 -3.32
C PHE A 110 -1.64 0.51 -3.23
N GLU A 111 -2.90 0.92 -3.35
CA GLU A 111 -3.34 2.29 -3.07
C GLU A 111 -3.86 2.36 -1.65
N ILE A 112 -3.72 3.49 -1.02
CA ILE A 112 -4.30 3.72 0.30
C ILE A 112 -5.72 4.24 0.12
N LYS A 113 -6.69 3.51 0.65
CA LYS A 113 -8.09 3.93 0.58
C LYS A 113 -8.50 4.75 1.79
N THR A 114 -8.03 4.38 2.96
CA THR A 114 -8.30 5.13 4.18
C THR A 114 -7.05 5.25 5.02
N CYS A 115 -6.92 6.37 5.70
CA CYS A 115 -5.83 6.61 6.62
C CYS A 115 -6.40 7.39 7.80
N GLN A 116 -6.51 6.76 8.95
CA GLN A 116 -7.09 7.37 10.13
C GLN A 116 -6.14 7.25 11.32
N PRO A 117 -5.89 8.32 12.04
CA PRO A 117 -5.07 8.23 13.23
C PRO A 117 -5.83 7.52 14.35
N PHE A 118 -5.14 6.71 15.10
CA PHE A 118 -5.66 6.16 16.34
C PHE A 118 -5.08 6.98 17.48
N VAL A 119 -5.96 7.73 18.15
CA VAL A 119 -5.54 8.65 19.20
C VAL A 119 -5.67 7.94 20.55
N GLY A 120 -4.58 7.91 21.29
CA GLY A 120 -4.56 7.31 22.61
C GLY A 120 -5.28 8.15 23.64
N PRO A 121 -5.41 7.64 24.88
CA PRO A 121 -6.19 8.31 25.92
C PRO A 121 -5.62 9.66 26.33
N PHE A 122 -4.37 9.93 26.02
CA PHE A 122 -3.75 11.20 26.39
C PHE A 122 -3.61 12.15 25.18
N GLY A 123 -4.32 11.88 24.10
CA GLY A 123 -4.33 12.79 22.94
C GLY A 123 -3.18 12.64 21.99
N THR A 124 -2.35 11.62 22.14
CA THR A 124 -1.25 11.39 21.19
C THR A 124 -1.64 10.33 20.19
N VAL A 125 -1.18 10.48 18.95
CA VAL A 125 -1.44 9.49 17.92
C VAL A 125 -0.47 8.33 18.13
N GLU A 126 -1.02 7.14 18.31
CA GLU A 126 -0.22 5.94 18.53
C GLU A 126 0.13 5.23 17.22
N TYR A 127 -0.78 5.19 16.30
CA TYR A 127 -0.56 4.61 14.98
C TYR A 127 -1.65 5.10 14.04
N TYR A 128 -1.50 4.77 12.76
CA TYR A 128 -2.48 5.11 11.73
C TYR A 128 -3.13 3.83 11.22
N LYS A 129 -4.45 3.79 11.23
CA LYS A 129 -5.19 2.67 10.66
C LYS A 129 -5.29 2.86 9.16
N ILE A 130 -4.90 1.84 8.43
CA ILE A 130 -4.77 1.93 6.99
C ILE A 130 -5.57 0.82 6.32
N GLN A 131 -6.26 1.18 5.26
CA GLN A 131 -6.87 0.20 4.37
C GLN A 131 -6.22 0.34 3.02
N LEU A 132 -5.68 -0.75 2.51
CA LEU A 132 -5.06 -0.81 1.19
C LEU A 132 -5.92 -1.59 0.23
N GLU A 133 -5.89 -1.20 -1.02
CA GLU A 133 -6.52 -1.94 -2.09
C GLU A 133 -5.54 -2.04 -3.25
N ARG A 134 -5.55 -3.16 -3.95
CA ARG A 134 -4.67 -3.34 -5.10
C ARG A 134 -4.91 -2.24 -6.11
N SER A 135 -3.85 -1.59 -6.55
CA SER A 135 -3.95 -0.53 -7.54
C SER A 135 -4.20 -1.10 -8.93
N ASP A 136 -4.98 -0.39 -9.73
CA ASP A 136 -5.18 -0.77 -11.12
C ASP A 136 -3.90 -0.58 -11.91
N THR A 137 -3.05 0.35 -11.50
CA THR A 137 -1.78 0.60 -12.14
C THR A 137 -0.69 -0.17 -11.42
N GLN A 138 -0.16 -1.18 -12.07
CA GLN A 138 0.91 -2.00 -11.52
C GLN A 138 2.29 -1.65 -12.08
N GLU A 139 2.36 -0.58 -12.86
CA GLU A 139 3.61 -0.14 -13.44
C GLU A 139 4.14 1.08 -12.71
N LEU A 140 5.36 0.98 -12.21
CA LEU A 140 6.07 2.11 -11.63
C LEU A 140 7.37 2.31 -12.39
N ASN A 141 7.71 3.55 -12.64
CA ASN A 141 8.91 3.87 -13.40
C ASN A 141 10.18 3.46 -12.65
N ASP A 142 10.20 3.61 -11.35
CA ASP A 142 11.37 3.29 -10.54
C ASP A 142 11.02 2.31 -9.45
N LEU A 143 10.55 1.15 -9.81
CA LEU A 143 10.29 0.13 -8.83
C LEU A 143 11.59 -0.52 -8.43
N VAL A 144 12.16 -0.08 -7.36
CA VAL A 144 13.41 -0.59 -6.86
C VAL A 144 13.13 -1.49 -5.69
N ALA A 145 13.45 -2.74 -5.83
CA ALA A 145 13.44 -3.63 -4.68
C ALA A 145 14.61 -3.25 -3.77
N CYS A 146 14.39 -3.43 -2.52
CA CYS A 146 15.36 -3.13 -1.52
C CYS A 146 16.68 -3.84 -1.75
#